data_5c70f01dfe076304f18f57d0404b9781
#
_entry.id   5c70f01dfe076304f18f57d0404b9781
#
_cell.length_a   1.000
_cell.length_b   1.000
_cell.length_c   1.000
_cell.angle_alpha   90.00
_cell.angle_beta   90.00
_cell.angle_gamma   90.00
#
_symmetry.space_group_name_H-M   'P 1'
#
loop_
_entity.id
_entity.type
_entity.pdbx_description
1 polymer ?
#
loop_
_entity_poly.entity_id
_entity_poly.type
_entity_poly.pdbx_seq_one_letter_code
_entity_poly.pdbx_strand_id
1 'polypeptide(L)'
;TALLANKNIEDNHKKAGVDVTKSASRFATTVAVIRINEDEVELLQMGDSIVLVVYKDGRVDVPLGYHDHDVDIMRLWRQLADEGRTNIRDIVADDVIKLRESANIAYGSLNGDEKVKNFLKTTTINAQDIATIIILTDGMYIPKTDPESVEPWDYYAQLYQEGGLDKIYNTVREIENSDPDLIKYPRYKIHDDASAVAIEFA
;
A
#
# COMPACT_ATOMS: atom_id res chain seq x y z
N THR A 1 -7.59 -1.70 18.41
CA THR A 1 -8.13 -2.59 17.33
C THR A 1 -6.98 -3.20 16.52
N ALA A 2 -6.08 -2.41 15.91
CA ALA A 2 -4.93 -2.93 15.14
C ALA A 2 -3.99 -3.82 15.97
N LEU A 3 -3.68 -3.43 17.22
CA LEU A 3 -2.85 -4.26 18.10
C LEU A 3 -3.52 -5.59 18.48
N LEU A 4 -4.85 -5.62 18.58
CA LEU A 4 -5.58 -6.87 18.79
C LEU A 4 -5.50 -7.77 17.53
N ALA A 5 -5.62 -7.19 16.35
CA ALA A 5 -5.42 -7.92 15.09
C ALA A 5 -4.00 -8.50 15.00
N ASN A 6 -2.99 -7.71 15.38
CA ASN A 6 -1.60 -8.18 15.43
C ASN A 6 -1.42 -9.37 16.40
N LYS A 7 -2.06 -9.30 17.58
CA LYS A 7 -2.05 -10.41 18.55
C LYS A 7 -2.70 -11.68 17.99
N ASN A 8 -3.80 -11.54 17.26
CA ASN A 8 -4.44 -12.68 16.60
C ASN A 8 -3.54 -13.32 15.52
N ILE A 9 -2.75 -12.50 14.79
CA ILE A 9 -1.76 -13.01 13.85
C ILE A 9 -0.67 -13.80 14.58
N GLU A 10 -0.16 -13.30 15.69
CA GLU A 10 0.81 -14.03 16.54
C GLU A 10 0.26 -15.39 16.99
N ASP A 11 -0.98 -15.41 17.45
CA ASP A 11 -1.62 -16.64 17.91
C ASP A 11 -1.84 -17.65 16.77
N ASN A 12 -2.11 -17.15 15.55
CA ASN A 12 -2.21 -18.00 14.37
C ASN A 12 -0.85 -18.54 13.91
N HIS A 13 0.25 -17.78 14.04
CA HIS A 13 1.60 -18.30 13.80
C HIS A 13 1.88 -19.52 14.69
N LYS A 14 1.57 -19.42 16.00
CA LYS A 14 1.77 -20.52 16.95
C LYS A 14 0.96 -21.77 16.54
N LYS A 15 -0.31 -21.59 16.14
CA LYS A 15 -1.18 -22.67 15.70
C LYS A 15 -0.70 -23.34 14.41
N ALA A 16 -0.14 -22.56 13.50
CA ALA A 16 0.35 -23.02 12.20
C ALA A 16 1.81 -23.54 12.25
N GLY A 17 2.48 -23.45 13.41
CA GLY A 17 3.89 -23.86 13.56
C GLY A 17 4.87 -23.00 12.73
N VAL A 18 4.54 -21.72 12.53
CA VAL A 18 5.41 -20.79 11.79
C VAL A 18 6.66 -20.49 12.58
N ASP A 19 7.83 -20.54 11.95
CA ASP A 19 9.09 -20.09 12.55
C ASP A 19 9.11 -18.56 12.61
N VAL A 20 8.68 -18.02 13.75
CA VAL A 20 8.61 -16.57 13.99
C VAL A 20 9.98 -15.92 14.24
N THR A 21 11.08 -16.68 14.27
CA THR A 21 12.43 -16.10 14.35
C THR A 21 12.84 -15.45 13.05
N LYS A 22 12.23 -15.89 11.94
CA LYS A 22 12.43 -15.35 10.59
C LYS A 22 11.24 -14.47 10.22
N SER A 23 11.43 -13.16 10.16
CA SER A 23 10.35 -12.23 9.82
C SER A 23 9.72 -12.52 8.46
N ALA A 24 10.51 -12.92 7.46
CA ALA A 24 10.03 -13.28 6.13
C ALA A 24 9.10 -14.53 6.09
N SER A 25 9.09 -15.35 7.15
CA SER A 25 8.21 -16.53 7.26
C SER A 25 6.87 -16.21 7.91
N ARG A 26 6.71 -15.03 8.51
CA ARG A 26 5.49 -14.63 9.22
C ARG A 26 4.36 -14.31 8.24
N PHE A 27 3.14 -14.64 8.62
CA PHE A 27 1.95 -14.05 8.00
C PHE A 27 1.97 -12.54 8.29
N ALA A 28 1.71 -11.75 7.29
CA ALA A 28 1.81 -10.31 7.38
C ALA A 28 0.69 -9.63 6.60
N THR A 29 0.28 -8.45 7.07
CA THR A 29 -0.67 -7.61 6.33
C THR A 29 -0.42 -6.13 6.67
N THR A 30 -0.78 -5.26 5.77
CA THR A 30 -0.90 -3.82 6.00
C THR A 30 -2.28 -3.47 6.52
N VAL A 31 -2.51 -2.25 6.94
CA VAL A 31 -3.81 -1.83 7.46
C VAL A 31 -4.07 -0.34 7.24
N ALA A 32 -5.27 -0.03 6.76
CA ALA A 32 -5.84 1.30 6.77
C ALA A 32 -7.25 1.24 7.37
N VAL A 33 -7.53 2.08 8.35
CA VAL A 33 -8.83 2.12 9.07
C VAL A 33 -9.24 3.56 9.26
N ILE A 34 -10.53 3.81 9.09
CA ILE A 34 -11.14 5.07 9.50
C ILE A 34 -12.24 4.81 10.53
N ARG A 35 -12.44 5.79 11.39
CA ARG A 35 -13.59 5.87 12.31
C ARG A 35 -14.20 7.24 12.18
N ILE A 36 -15.48 7.29 11.80
CA ILE A 36 -16.24 8.53 11.63
C ILE A 36 -17.04 8.77 12.89
N ASN A 37 -16.84 9.93 13.51
CA ASN A 37 -17.57 10.40 14.69
C ASN A 37 -18.09 11.81 14.37
N GLU A 38 -19.40 12.01 14.24
CA GLU A 38 -20.02 13.31 13.96
C GLU A 38 -19.19 14.27 13.09
N ASP A 39 -18.38 15.13 13.72
CA ASP A 39 -17.56 16.16 13.06
C ASP A 39 -16.09 15.75 12.83
N GLU A 40 -15.69 14.57 13.24
CA GLU A 40 -14.30 14.11 13.18
C GLU A 40 -14.16 12.76 12.50
N VAL A 41 -13.05 12.60 11.78
CA VAL A 41 -12.64 11.32 11.22
C VAL A 41 -11.26 10.96 11.79
N GLU A 42 -11.22 9.86 12.53
CA GLU A 42 -9.97 9.27 12.99
C GLU A 42 -9.43 8.33 11.93
N LEU A 43 -8.16 8.50 11.61
CA LEU A 43 -7.44 7.71 10.63
C LEU A 43 -6.36 6.88 11.33
N LEU A 44 -6.20 5.63 10.89
CA LEU A 44 -5.10 4.76 11.27
C LEU A 44 -4.54 4.09 10.02
N GLN A 45 -3.21 4.09 9.89
CA GLN A 45 -2.51 3.48 8.75
C GLN A 45 -1.21 2.84 9.18
N MET A 46 -0.86 1.73 8.54
CA MET A 46 0.45 1.12 8.62
C MET A 46 0.72 0.28 7.38
N GLY A 47 1.97 0.35 6.88
CA GLY A 47 2.36 -0.23 5.61
C GLY A 47 1.94 0.66 4.44
N ASP A 48 1.62 0.04 3.33
CA ASP A 48 1.33 0.66 2.04
C ASP A 48 -0.17 0.72 1.68
N SER A 49 -1.06 0.16 2.50
CA SER A 49 -2.48 0.52 2.39
C SER A 49 -2.69 1.95 2.86
N ILE A 50 -3.30 2.82 2.04
CA ILE A 50 -3.40 4.25 2.31
C ILE A 50 -4.83 4.74 2.51
N VAL A 51 -4.94 5.90 3.17
CA VAL A 51 -6.15 6.72 3.25
C VAL A 51 -5.90 8.00 2.46
N LEU A 52 -6.58 8.14 1.34
CA LEU A 52 -6.60 9.34 0.49
C LEU A 52 -7.83 10.17 0.85
N VAL A 53 -7.64 11.46 1.07
CA VAL A 53 -8.71 12.41 1.42
C VAL A 53 -8.85 13.44 0.31
N VAL A 54 -10.05 13.54 -0.24
CA VAL A 54 -10.44 14.57 -1.21
C VAL A 54 -11.32 15.58 -0.48
N TYR A 55 -10.91 16.84 -0.47
CA TYR A 55 -11.62 17.92 0.21
C TYR A 55 -12.62 18.62 -0.73
N LYS A 56 -13.61 19.30 -0.16
CA LYS A 56 -14.63 20.07 -0.92
C LYS A 56 -14.06 21.21 -1.76
N ASP A 57 -12.88 21.72 -1.40
CA ASP A 57 -12.14 22.73 -2.16
C ASP A 57 -11.31 22.14 -3.33
N GLY A 58 -11.33 20.81 -3.50
CA GLY A 58 -10.59 20.09 -4.52
C GLY A 58 -9.17 19.68 -4.12
N ARG A 59 -8.69 20.06 -2.96
CA ARG A 59 -7.40 19.60 -2.43
C ARG A 59 -7.42 18.10 -2.16
N VAL A 60 -6.32 17.44 -2.47
CA VAL A 60 -6.10 16.00 -2.21
C VAL A 60 -4.95 15.83 -1.25
N ASP A 61 -5.09 14.93 -0.29
CA ASP A 61 -4.08 14.68 0.74
C ASP A 61 -4.04 13.20 1.16
N VAL A 62 -2.88 12.74 1.59
CA VAL A 62 -2.67 11.48 2.31
C VAL A 62 -2.19 11.82 3.72
N PRO A 63 -3.10 12.08 4.68
CA PRO A 63 -2.77 12.72 5.97
C PRO A 63 -1.77 11.96 6.82
N LEU A 64 -1.65 10.65 6.65
CA LEU A 64 -0.70 9.79 7.36
C LEU A 64 0.59 9.56 6.54
N GLY A 65 0.66 10.15 5.35
CA GLY A 65 1.76 10.02 4.40
C GLY A 65 1.83 8.63 3.77
N TYR A 66 2.62 8.55 2.73
CA TYR A 66 2.95 7.32 2.01
C TYR A 66 4.46 7.11 2.04
N HIS A 67 4.88 5.86 2.13
CA HIS A 67 6.26 5.48 2.00
C HIS A 67 6.33 4.16 1.23
N ASP A 68 6.92 4.23 0.05
CA ASP A 68 7.18 3.07 -0.79
C ASP A 68 8.45 2.38 -0.25
N HIS A 69 8.27 1.24 0.41
CA HIS A 69 9.38 0.45 0.94
C HIS A 69 10.02 -0.45 -0.12
N ASP A 70 9.40 -0.60 -1.27
CA ASP A 70 9.89 -1.39 -2.40
C ASP A 70 10.74 -0.56 -3.38
N VAL A 71 10.81 0.75 -3.23
CA VAL A 71 11.40 1.68 -4.20
C VAL A 71 12.83 1.30 -4.62
N ASP A 72 13.66 0.84 -3.69
CA ASP A 72 15.04 0.45 -3.99
C ASP A 72 15.11 -0.81 -4.88
N ILE A 73 14.23 -1.78 -4.62
CA ILE A 73 14.14 -3.01 -5.43
C ILE A 73 13.55 -2.67 -6.80
N MET A 74 12.53 -1.81 -6.87
CA MET A 74 11.93 -1.40 -8.14
C MET A 74 12.90 -0.56 -8.98
N ARG A 75 13.76 0.24 -8.36
CA ARG A 75 14.85 0.94 -9.05
C ARG A 75 15.86 -0.04 -9.65
N LEU A 76 16.28 -1.05 -8.88
CA LEU A 76 17.14 -2.11 -9.38
C LEU A 76 16.45 -2.88 -10.52
N TRP A 77 15.17 -3.18 -10.37
CA TRP A 77 14.37 -3.82 -11.42
C TRP A 77 14.42 -3.03 -12.71
N ARG A 78 14.17 -1.71 -12.64
CA ARG A 78 14.20 -0.81 -13.80
C ARG A 78 15.58 -0.81 -14.46
N GLN A 79 16.66 -0.72 -13.68
CA GLN A 79 18.02 -0.77 -14.20
C GLN A 79 18.29 -2.09 -14.97
N LEU A 80 17.93 -3.23 -14.37
CA LEU A 80 18.11 -4.54 -15.02
C LEU A 80 17.26 -4.68 -16.30
N ALA A 81 16.06 -4.11 -16.33
CA ALA A 81 15.23 -4.06 -17.51
C ALA A 81 15.89 -3.24 -18.64
N ASP A 82 16.46 -2.08 -18.31
CA ASP A 82 17.20 -1.23 -19.26
C ASP A 82 18.47 -1.90 -19.79
N GLU A 83 19.08 -2.80 -19.00
CA GLU A 83 20.18 -3.67 -19.43
C GLU A 83 19.74 -4.86 -20.29
N GLY A 84 18.42 -4.99 -20.55
CA GLY A 84 17.84 -6.09 -21.35
C GLY A 84 17.75 -7.43 -20.63
N ARG A 85 17.78 -7.43 -19.29
CA ARG A 85 17.60 -8.66 -18.50
C ARG A 85 16.13 -9.07 -18.48
N THR A 86 15.87 -10.37 -18.57
CA THR A 86 14.51 -10.95 -18.56
C THR A 86 14.21 -11.79 -17.32
N ASN A 87 15.23 -12.23 -16.58
CA ASN A 87 15.10 -13.01 -15.35
C ASN A 87 15.21 -12.14 -14.09
N ILE A 88 14.64 -10.93 -14.14
CA ILE A 88 14.82 -9.90 -13.09
C ILE A 88 14.33 -10.40 -11.75
N ARG A 89 13.16 -11.06 -11.72
CA ARG A 89 12.58 -11.61 -10.48
C ARG A 89 13.55 -12.52 -9.72
N ASP A 90 14.28 -13.39 -10.43
CA ASP A 90 15.26 -14.30 -9.81
C ASP A 90 16.46 -13.52 -9.28
N ILE A 91 16.88 -12.47 -9.98
CA ILE A 91 18.01 -11.63 -9.57
C ILE A 91 17.69 -10.89 -8.27
N VAL A 92 16.50 -10.33 -8.12
CA VAL A 92 16.12 -9.52 -6.94
C VAL A 92 15.54 -10.36 -5.79
N ALA A 93 15.43 -11.68 -5.94
CA ALA A 93 14.77 -12.55 -4.95
C ALA A 93 15.37 -12.42 -3.54
N ASP A 94 16.69 -12.38 -3.42
CA ASP A 94 17.36 -12.23 -2.14
C ASP A 94 17.13 -10.86 -1.52
N ASP A 95 17.01 -9.81 -2.31
CA ASP A 95 16.72 -8.45 -1.84
C ASP A 95 15.27 -8.33 -1.34
N VAL A 96 14.32 -8.99 -2.00
CA VAL A 96 12.94 -9.13 -1.52
C VAL A 96 12.90 -9.84 -0.16
N ILE A 97 13.68 -10.91 0.03
CA ILE A 97 13.75 -11.61 1.32
C ILE A 97 14.32 -10.70 2.40
N LYS A 98 15.43 -9.99 2.12
CA LYS A 98 16.02 -9.02 3.06
C LYS A 98 15.04 -7.91 3.43
N LEU A 99 14.30 -7.39 2.45
CA LEU A 99 13.28 -6.39 2.70
C LEU A 99 12.20 -6.93 3.66
N ARG A 100 11.66 -8.12 3.42
CA ARG A 100 10.68 -8.76 4.30
C ARG A 100 11.22 -9.02 5.71
N GLU A 101 12.51 -9.33 5.85
CA GLU A 101 13.17 -9.47 7.15
C GLU A 101 13.30 -8.15 7.90
N SER A 102 13.23 -7.01 7.20
CA SER A 102 13.26 -5.68 7.80
C SER A 102 11.87 -5.18 8.28
N ALA A 103 10.82 -5.99 8.15
CA ALA A 103 9.48 -5.64 8.65
C ALA A 103 9.51 -5.36 10.16
N ASN A 104 8.87 -4.27 10.58
CA ASN A 104 8.90 -3.72 11.95
C ASN A 104 10.30 -3.33 12.46
N ILE A 105 11.23 -3.11 11.50
CA ILE A 105 12.55 -2.47 11.70
C ILE A 105 12.65 -1.24 10.80
N ALA A 106 12.42 -1.39 9.49
CA ALA A 106 12.47 -0.33 8.50
C ALA A 106 11.07 0.18 8.09
N TYR A 107 10.08 -0.71 8.02
CA TYR A 107 8.68 -0.38 7.69
C TYR A 107 7.71 -1.17 8.56
N GLY A 108 6.46 -0.73 8.63
CA GLY A 108 5.44 -1.33 9.49
C GLY A 108 4.61 -2.41 8.80
N SER A 109 4.38 -3.52 9.51
CA SER A 109 3.48 -4.60 9.05
C SER A 109 2.86 -5.31 10.25
N LEU A 110 1.56 -5.61 10.21
CA LEU A 110 0.90 -6.49 11.17
C LEU A 110 1.37 -7.93 10.92
N ASN A 111 2.34 -8.39 11.68
CA ASN A 111 2.96 -9.70 11.52
C ASN A 111 3.19 -10.44 12.83
N GLY A 112 2.45 -10.06 13.89
CA GLY A 112 2.57 -10.64 15.23
C GLY A 112 3.77 -10.15 16.05
N ASP A 113 4.60 -9.24 15.52
CA ASP A 113 5.72 -8.65 16.26
C ASP A 113 5.22 -7.50 17.16
N GLU A 114 5.69 -7.43 18.39
CA GLU A 114 5.33 -6.36 19.34
C GLU A 114 5.86 -4.98 18.91
N LYS A 115 6.91 -4.92 18.09
CA LYS A 115 7.49 -3.67 17.58
C LYS A 115 6.55 -2.93 16.65
N VAL A 116 5.51 -3.58 16.14
CA VAL A 116 4.47 -3.00 15.28
C VAL A 116 3.92 -1.68 15.81
N LYS A 117 3.81 -1.53 17.14
CA LYS A 117 3.32 -0.31 17.79
C LYS A 117 4.11 0.96 17.44
N ASN A 118 5.37 0.81 17.03
CA ASN A 118 6.24 1.94 16.68
C ASN A 118 5.97 2.46 15.25
N PHE A 119 5.20 1.72 14.45
CA PHE A 119 4.90 2.01 13.04
C PHE A 119 3.44 2.38 12.80
N LEU A 120 2.58 2.26 13.81
CA LEU A 120 1.20 2.70 13.71
C LEU A 120 1.14 4.22 13.61
N LYS A 121 0.58 4.72 12.51
CA LYS A 121 0.34 6.13 12.31
C LYS A 121 -1.14 6.41 12.54
N THR A 122 -1.45 7.47 13.29
CA THR A 122 -2.82 7.90 13.55
C THR A 122 -2.93 9.42 13.48
N THR A 123 -4.06 9.91 13.02
CA THR A 123 -4.43 11.32 13.07
C THR A 123 -5.94 11.47 13.14
N THR A 124 -6.41 12.66 13.47
CA THR A 124 -7.81 13.03 13.42
C THR A 124 -7.95 14.26 12.53
N ILE A 125 -8.92 14.25 11.64
CA ILE A 125 -9.23 15.37 10.73
C ILE A 125 -10.69 15.79 10.89
N ASN A 126 -11.01 17.06 10.55
CA ASN A 126 -12.38 17.57 10.58
C ASN A 126 -13.15 17.01 9.38
N ALA A 127 -14.35 16.46 9.61
CA ALA A 127 -15.20 15.89 8.59
C ALA A 127 -15.87 16.95 7.68
N GLN A 128 -16.05 18.18 8.17
CA GLN A 128 -16.86 19.22 7.49
C GLN A 128 -16.33 19.61 6.11
N ASP A 129 -15.00 19.59 5.94
CA ASP A 129 -14.33 19.99 4.69
C ASP A 129 -14.08 18.81 3.74
N ILE A 130 -14.41 17.58 4.16
CA ILE A 130 -14.17 16.37 3.38
C ILE A 130 -15.29 16.18 2.36
N ALA A 131 -14.93 15.91 1.11
CA ALA A 131 -15.85 15.44 0.08
C ALA A 131 -15.87 13.90 0.02
N THR A 132 -14.68 13.28 -0.02
CA THR A 132 -14.56 11.83 -0.17
C THR A 132 -13.30 11.32 0.54
N ILE A 133 -13.41 10.18 1.18
CA ILE A 133 -12.24 9.39 1.63
C ILE A 133 -12.18 8.13 0.80
N ILE A 134 -10.99 7.82 0.23
CA ILE A 134 -10.72 6.61 -0.52
C ILE A 134 -9.63 5.83 0.21
N ILE A 135 -9.90 4.58 0.54
CA ILE A 135 -8.94 3.65 1.11
C ILE A 135 -8.53 2.69 0.02
N LEU A 136 -7.22 2.53 -0.20
CA LEU A 136 -6.64 1.73 -1.26
C LEU A 136 -5.61 0.75 -0.71
N THR A 137 -5.55 -0.46 -1.29
CA THR A 137 -4.37 -1.33 -1.21
C THR A 137 -3.44 -1.09 -2.40
N ASP A 138 -2.21 -1.57 -2.32
CA ASP A 138 -1.17 -1.43 -3.35
C ASP A 138 -1.58 -1.94 -4.74
N GLY A 139 -2.41 -2.99 -4.82
CA GLY A 139 -2.97 -3.47 -6.08
C GLY A 139 -3.90 -2.49 -6.80
N MET A 140 -4.21 -1.34 -6.19
CA MET A 140 -4.92 -0.20 -6.79
C MET A 140 -3.97 0.92 -7.20
N TYR A 141 -2.65 0.76 -7.03
CA TYR A 141 -1.70 1.80 -7.39
C TYR A 141 -1.41 1.82 -8.89
N ILE A 142 -1.32 3.03 -9.42
CA ILE A 142 -1.02 3.26 -10.83
C ILE A 142 0.44 2.88 -11.07
N PRO A 143 0.70 1.89 -11.96
CA PRO A 143 2.06 1.47 -12.24
C PRO A 143 2.91 2.61 -12.80
N LYS A 144 4.12 2.80 -12.24
CA LYS A 144 5.05 3.87 -12.60
C LYS A 144 6.19 3.35 -13.46
N THR A 145 6.62 4.12 -14.45
CA THR A 145 7.82 3.82 -15.24
C THR A 145 9.09 4.19 -14.49
N ASP A 146 9.01 5.23 -13.66
CA ASP A 146 10.06 5.64 -12.74
C ASP A 146 9.59 5.36 -11.31
N PRO A 147 10.18 4.35 -10.64
CA PRO A 147 9.81 4.00 -9.26
C PRO A 147 9.98 5.14 -8.24
N GLU A 148 10.90 6.08 -8.51
CA GLU A 148 11.17 7.21 -7.61
C GLU A 148 10.22 8.39 -7.83
N SER A 149 9.37 8.35 -8.86
CA SER A 149 8.39 9.41 -9.11
C SER A 149 7.35 9.48 -7.99
N VAL A 150 6.90 10.70 -7.70
CA VAL A 150 5.85 10.95 -6.70
C VAL A 150 4.54 10.31 -7.13
N GLU A 151 3.80 9.75 -6.19
CA GLU A 151 2.47 9.20 -6.45
C GLU A 151 1.50 10.31 -6.90
N PRO A 152 0.75 10.08 -7.99
CA PRO A 152 -0.11 11.11 -8.57
C PRO A 152 -1.49 11.15 -7.86
N TRP A 153 -1.53 11.48 -6.56
CA TRP A 153 -2.77 11.43 -5.77
C TRP A 153 -3.91 12.26 -6.34
N ASP A 154 -3.62 13.42 -6.96
CA ASP A 154 -4.63 14.23 -7.65
C ASP A 154 -5.28 13.47 -8.82
N TYR A 155 -4.51 12.62 -9.50
CA TYR A 155 -5.03 11.81 -10.60
C TYR A 155 -5.98 10.71 -10.10
N TYR A 156 -5.75 10.14 -8.93
CA TYR A 156 -6.71 9.21 -8.31
C TYR A 156 -8.05 9.90 -8.01
N ALA A 157 -8.01 11.12 -7.48
CA ALA A 157 -9.23 11.90 -7.25
C ALA A 157 -9.96 12.22 -8.54
N GLN A 158 -9.24 12.57 -9.63
CA GLN A 158 -9.81 12.77 -10.95
C GLN A 158 -10.48 11.50 -11.48
N LEU A 159 -9.78 10.37 -11.48
CA LEU A 159 -10.33 9.08 -11.92
C LEU A 159 -11.59 8.70 -11.13
N TYR A 160 -11.57 8.94 -9.81
CA TYR A 160 -12.73 8.70 -8.96
C TYR A 160 -13.92 9.56 -9.38
N GLN A 161 -13.73 10.83 -9.66
CA GLN A 161 -14.78 11.74 -10.14
C GLN A 161 -15.32 11.33 -11.52
N GLU A 162 -14.48 10.77 -12.40
CA GLU A 162 -14.86 10.32 -13.75
C GLU A 162 -15.70 9.04 -13.75
N GLY A 163 -15.48 8.12 -12.79
CA GLY A 163 -16.17 6.82 -12.83
C GLY A 163 -15.97 5.96 -11.58
N GLY A 164 -15.70 6.57 -10.43
CA GLY A 164 -15.61 5.88 -9.15
C GLY A 164 -14.39 4.95 -9.04
N LEU A 165 -14.49 3.99 -8.12
CA LEU A 165 -13.42 3.01 -7.88
C LEU A 165 -13.17 2.11 -9.10
N ASP A 166 -14.21 1.82 -9.89
CA ASP A 166 -14.09 1.02 -11.11
C ASP A 166 -13.19 1.69 -12.15
N LYS A 167 -13.25 3.03 -12.25
CA LYS A 167 -12.39 3.78 -13.17
C LYS A 167 -10.92 3.70 -12.74
N ILE A 168 -10.63 3.82 -11.46
CA ILE A 168 -9.28 3.65 -10.93
C ILE A 168 -8.79 2.24 -11.23
N TYR A 169 -9.56 1.21 -10.85
CA TYR A 169 -9.22 -0.19 -11.07
C TYR A 169 -8.94 -0.50 -12.55
N ASN A 170 -9.84 -0.11 -13.43
CA ASN A 170 -9.70 -0.38 -14.86
C ASN A 170 -8.47 0.32 -15.45
N THR A 171 -8.18 1.57 -15.03
CA THR A 171 -6.98 2.30 -15.44
C THR A 171 -5.70 1.56 -15.02
N VAL A 172 -5.63 1.07 -13.78
CA VAL A 172 -4.51 0.26 -13.30
C VAL A 172 -4.35 -0.99 -14.15
N ARG A 173 -5.43 -1.76 -14.37
CA ARG A 173 -5.41 -3.01 -15.15
C ARG A 173 -5.06 -2.79 -16.62
N GLU A 174 -5.49 -1.69 -17.24
CA GLU A 174 -5.11 -1.33 -18.61
C GLU A 174 -3.60 -1.08 -18.72
N ILE A 175 -3.01 -0.36 -17.77
CA ILE A 175 -1.57 -0.11 -17.74
C ILE A 175 -0.80 -1.41 -17.52
N GLU A 176 -1.19 -2.23 -16.54
CA GLU A 176 -0.56 -3.51 -16.24
C GLU A 176 -0.61 -4.47 -17.45
N ASN A 177 -1.77 -4.57 -18.12
CA ASN A 177 -1.94 -5.39 -19.31
C ASN A 177 -1.09 -4.92 -20.49
N SER A 178 -0.72 -3.64 -20.53
CA SER A 178 0.17 -3.10 -21.58
C SER A 178 1.63 -3.53 -21.42
N ASP A 179 1.99 -4.14 -20.27
CA ASP A 179 3.36 -4.54 -19.92
C ASP A 179 3.35 -5.90 -19.19
N PRO A 180 2.97 -6.99 -19.85
CA PRO A 180 2.88 -8.32 -19.21
C PRO A 180 4.24 -8.88 -18.78
N ASP A 181 5.32 -8.39 -19.39
CA ASP A 181 6.69 -8.83 -19.09
C ASP A 181 7.33 -8.05 -17.93
N LEU A 182 6.62 -7.08 -17.33
CA LEU A 182 7.06 -6.27 -16.17
C LEU A 182 8.34 -5.47 -16.42
N ILE A 183 8.54 -5.03 -17.66
CA ILE A 183 9.75 -4.34 -18.12
C ILE A 183 9.57 -2.82 -18.03
N LYS A 184 8.44 -2.31 -18.51
CA LYS A 184 8.17 -0.88 -18.55
C LYS A 184 7.73 -0.34 -17.20
N TYR A 185 6.95 -1.12 -16.48
CA TYR A 185 6.40 -0.79 -15.16
C TYR A 185 6.86 -1.84 -14.14
N PRO A 186 7.97 -1.59 -13.43
CA PRO A 186 8.53 -2.52 -12.45
C PRO A 186 7.49 -2.93 -11.38
N ARG A 187 7.29 -4.23 -11.20
CA ARG A 187 6.39 -4.79 -10.20
C ARG A 187 6.59 -6.30 -10.05
N TYR A 188 6.21 -6.87 -8.94
CA TYR A 188 6.46 -8.30 -8.65
C TYR A 188 5.52 -9.26 -9.38
N LYS A 189 4.33 -8.82 -9.77
CA LYS A 189 3.27 -9.63 -10.39
C LYS A 189 2.67 -8.90 -11.58
N ILE A 190 2.07 -9.64 -12.50
CA ILE A 190 1.29 -9.03 -13.59
C ILE A 190 0.15 -8.21 -13.00
N HIS A 191 -0.64 -8.84 -12.11
CA HIS A 191 -1.70 -8.18 -11.34
C HIS A 191 -1.53 -8.51 -9.87
N ASP A 192 -1.74 -7.56 -9.00
CA ASP A 192 -1.85 -7.79 -7.56
C ASP A 192 -3.32 -7.82 -7.11
N ASP A 193 -3.56 -8.39 -5.91
CA ASP A 193 -4.88 -8.34 -5.29
C ASP A 193 -5.23 -6.88 -4.96
N ALA A 194 -6.38 -6.43 -5.46
CA ALA A 194 -6.80 -5.04 -5.36
C ALA A 194 -8.06 -4.91 -4.48
N SER A 195 -8.02 -4.02 -3.52
CA SER A 195 -9.17 -3.66 -2.72
C SER A 195 -9.24 -2.15 -2.54
N ALA A 196 -10.44 -1.61 -2.61
CA ALA A 196 -10.70 -0.20 -2.35
C ALA A 196 -12.06 0.02 -1.70
N VAL A 197 -12.16 1.07 -0.90
CA VAL A 197 -13.41 1.55 -0.31
C VAL A 197 -13.46 3.06 -0.45
N ALA A 198 -14.59 3.61 -0.90
CA ALA A 198 -14.81 5.04 -0.94
C ALA A 198 -16.00 5.41 -0.04
N ILE A 199 -15.89 6.53 0.66
CA ILE A 199 -16.92 7.08 1.54
C ILE A 199 -17.11 8.54 1.16
N GLU A 200 -18.32 8.88 0.74
CA GLU A 200 -18.71 10.24 0.39
C GLU A 200 -19.35 10.93 1.59
N PHE A 201 -19.00 12.19 1.79
CA PHE A 201 -19.53 13.04 2.84
C PHE A 201 -20.53 14.04 2.25
N ALA A 202 -21.67 14.19 2.90
CA ALA A 202 -22.74 15.10 2.47
C ALA A 202 -22.39 16.59 2.68
#